data_5b7d5657246882b0a3bd290448974596
#
_entry.id   5b7d5657246882b0a3bd290448974596
#
_cell.length_a   1.000
_cell.length_b   1.000
_cell.length_c   1.000
_cell.angle_alpha   90.00
_cell.angle_beta   90.00
_cell.angle_gamma   90.00
#
_symmetry.space_group_name_H-M   'P 1'
#
loop_
_entity.id
_entity.type
_entity.pdbx_description
1 polymer ?
#
loop_
_entity_poly.entity_id
_entity_poly.type
_entity_poly.pdbx_seq_one_letter_code
_entity_poly.pdbx_strand_id
1 'polypeptide(L)'
;EVNSGMIKYFEKQNLKRLIFHRKNSIEDMNSIINKAGNLTEFEAFTLNEMCQFTGAFCNSLHCDEMCHLCLVPYELGRIREGVLAESVDENVDEPEDDGYLCGQTGCGLCALYQLEKAGVTHLKLVGRGNYTDYMERDIKNLRKALEILKDVLDMEKTGNIPAGPKAERRYISQMKREIFGPAGKCSGMCYYR
;
A
#
# COMPACT_ATOMS: atom_id res chain seq x y z
N GLU A 1 -1.24 -8.45 -13.18
CA GLU A 1 -1.76 -7.10 -13.51
C GLU A 1 -3.09 -7.21 -14.23
N VAL A 2 -4.04 -6.36 -13.86
CA VAL A 2 -5.35 -6.30 -14.52
C VAL A 2 -5.29 -5.24 -15.61
N ASN A 3 -5.83 -5.56 -16.77
CA ASN A 3 -5.95 -4.62 -17.88
C ASN A 3 -7.42 -4.46 -18.32
N SER A 4 -7.68 -3.46 -19.14
CA SER A 4 -9.05 -3.13 -19.58
C SER A 4 -9.73 -4.24 -20.39
N GLY A 5 -8.98 -5.16 -20.99
CA GLY A 5 -9.56 -6.31 -21.70
C GLY A 5 -10.14 -7.37 -20.74
N MET A 6 -9.57 -7.51 -19.55
CA MET A 6 -10.04 -8.46 -18.55
C MET A 6 -11.35 -8.02 -17.88
N ILE A 7 -11.66 -6.73 -17.86
CA ILE A 7 -12.88 -6.20 -17.22
C ILE A 7 -14.13 -6.83 -17.80
N LYS A 8 -14.24 -6.89 -19.12
CA LYS A 8 -15.39 -7.53 -19.78
C LYS A 8 -15.57 -9.00 -19.44
N TYR A 9 -14.45 -9.70 -19.19
CA TYR A 9 -14.50 -11.08 -18.72
C TYR A 9 -15.02 -11.16 -17.28
N PHE A 10 -14.50 -10.33 -16.38
CA PHE A 10 -14.94 -10.31 -14.99
C PHE A 10 -16.40 -9.89 -14.84
N GLU A 11 -16.87 -8.94 -15.62
CA GLU A 11 -18.29 -8.54 -15.65
C GLU A 11 -19.22 -9.68 -16.04
N LYS A 12 -18.83 -10.52 -17.02
CA LYS A 12 -19.57 -11.72 -17.39
C LYS A 12 -19.64 -12.76 -16.27
N GLN A 13 -18.69 -12.74 -15.32
CA GLN A 13 -18.70 -13.61 -14.15
C GLN A 13 -19.47 -13.01 -12.97
N ASN A 14 -20.19 -11.90 -13.15
CA ASN A 14 -20.91 -11.18 -12.10
C ASN A 14 -20.05 -10.78 -10.89
N LEU A 15 -18.77 -10.50 -11.11
CA LEU A 15 -17.90 -9.98 -10.07
C LEU A 15 -18.35 -8.56 -9.68
N LYS A 16 -18.45 -8.30 -8.37
CA LYS A 16 -18.81 -6.98 -7.85
C LYS A 16 -17.60 -6.15 -7.48
N ARG A 17 -16.50 -6.81 -7.05
CA ARG A 17 -15.28 -6.14 -6.59
C ARG A 17 -14.07 -6.62 -7.36
N LEU A 18 -13.25 -5.67 -7.78
CA LEU A 18 -11.93 -5.91 -8.34
C LEU A 18 -10.87 -5.36 -7.40
N ILE A 19 -9.91 -6.19 -7.01
CA ILE A 19 -8.74 -5.77 -6.24
C ILE A 19 -7.59 -5.54 -7.21
N PHE A 20 -7.11 -4.30 -7.30
CA PHE A 20 -5.97 -3.97 -8.12
C PHE A 20 -4.68 -4.50 -7.50
N HIS A 21 -3.80 -4.99 -8.35
CA HIS A 21 -2.45 -5.31 -7.93
C HIS A 21 -1.67 -4.01 -7.66
N ARG A 22 -0.81 -3.99 -6.64
CA ARG A 22 -0.02 -2.80 -6.27
C ARG A 22 0.91 -2.26 -7.38
N LYS A 23 1.15 -3.06 -8.42
CA LYS A 23 1.93 -2.65 -9.61
C LYS A 23 1.09 -1.93 -10.68
N ASN A 24 -0.23 -1.92 -10.55
CA ASN A 24 -1.04 -1.09 -11.42
C ASN A 24 -0.78 0.39 -11.11
N SER A 25 -0.56 1.19 -12.14
CA SER A 25 -0.49 2.64 -11.97
C SER A 25 -1.88 3.21 -11.66
N ILE A 26 -1.93 4.40 -11.09
CA ILE A 26 -3.21 5.08 -10.82
C ILE A 26 -3.93 5.43 -12.12
N GLU A 27 -3.19 5.76 -13.19
CA GLU A 27 -3.71 6.00 -14.53
C GLU A 27 -4.37 4.73 -15.10
N ASP A 28 -3.74 3.57 -14.94
CA ASP A 28 -4.33 2.29 -15.35
C ASP A 28 -5.61 1.99 -14.58
N MET A 29 -5.60 2.19 -13.25
CA MET A 29 -6.79 2.02 -12.41
C MET A 29 -7.93 2.92 -12.89
N ASN A 30 -7.67 4.20 -13.11
CA ASN A 30 -8.64 5.16 -13.63
C ASN A 30 -9.19 4.71 -14.99
N SER A 31 -8.30 4.33 -15.92
CA SER A 31 -8.72 3.83 -17.24
C SER A 31 -9.60 2.58 -17.16
N ILE A 32 -9.30 1.68 -16.22
CA ILE A 32 -10.09 0.46 -15.99
C ILE A 32 -11.45 0.81 -15.39
N ILE A 33 -11.48 1.64 -14.35
CA ILE A 33 -12.70 2.06 -13.67
C ILE A 33 -13.65 2.75 -14.64
N ASN A 34 -13.15 3.66 -15.48
CA ASN A 34 -13.95 4.38 -16.45
C ASN A 34 -14.53 3.48 -17.57
N LYS A 35 -13.96 2.29 -17.78
CA LYS A 35 -14.45 1.31 -18.77
C LYS A 35 -15.33 0.23 -18.16
N ALA A 36 -15.42 0.17 -16.84
CA ALA A 36 -16.26 -0.80 -16.15
C ALA A 36 -17.74 -0.40 -16.27
N GLY A 37 -18.60 -1.37 -16.60
CA GLY A 37 -20.04 -1.17 -16.70
C GLY A 37 -20.78 -1.63 -15.44
N ASN A 38 -20.71 -2.94 -15.16
CA ASN A 38 -21.43 -3.56 -14.03
C ASN A 38 -20.58 -3.75 -12.77
N LEU A 39 -19.26 -3.61 -12.87
CA LEU A 39 -18.35 -3.69 -11.77
C LEU A 39 -18.37 -2.36 -11.01
N THR A 40 -18.70 -2.39 -9.73
CA THR A 40 -18.99 -1.18 -8.94
C THR A 40 -18.03 -0.93 -7.80
N GLU A 41 -17.20 -1.93 -7.44
CA GLU A 41 -16.29 -1.84 -6.33
C GLU A 41 -14.85 -2.07 -6.78
N PHE A 42 -14.00 -1.12 -6.47
CA PHE A 42 -12.58 -1.13 -6.82
C PHE A 42 -11.73 -0.97 -5.57
N GLU A 43 -10.85 -1.94 -5.32
CA GLU A 43 -10.04 -1.98 -4.11
C GLU A 43 -8.56 -1.82 -4.45
N ALA A 44 -7.87 -0.93 -3.74
CA ALA A 44 -6.44 -0.70 -3.88
C ALA A 44 -5.70 -0.92 -2.56
N PHE A 45 -4.47 -1.39 -2.63
CA PHE A 45 -3.63 -1.58 -1.45
C PHE A 45 -3.23 -0.23 -0.84
N THR A 46 -3.21 -0.17 0.50
CA THR A 46 -2.87 1.05 1.24
C THR A 46 -1.69 0.87 2.15
N LEU A 47 -1.62 -0.23 2.92
CA LEU A 47 -0.53 -0.49 3.86
C LEU A 47 -0.15 -1.96 3.87
N ASN A 48 1.13 -2.22 4.08
CA ASN A 48 1.73 -3.49 4.46
C ASN A 48 1.63 -4.64 3.44
N GLU A 49 1.37 -4.35 2.18
CA GLU A 49 1.51 -5.36 1.11
C GLU A 49 2.95 -5.43 0.64
N MET A 50 3.68 -6.43 1.10
CA MET A 50 5.09 -6.63 0.75
C MET A 50 5.35 -7.83 -0.17
N CYS A 51 4.30 -8.54 -0.59
CA CYS A 51 4.46 -9.77 -1.36
C CYS A 51 5.28 -9.55 -2.64
N GLN A 52 6.41 -10.23 -2.76
CA GLN A 52 7.27 -10.19 -3.95
C GLN A 52 6.72 -11.08 -5.07
N PHE A 53 5.87 -12.03 -4.74
CA PHE A 53 5.32 -13.01 -5.66
C PHE A 53 3.90 -12.63 -6.07
N THR A 54 3.55 -12.95 -7.31
CA THR A 54 2.21 -12.76 -7.85
C THR A 54 1.58 -14.11 -8.16
N GLY A 55 0.33 -14.31 -7.69
CA GLY A 55 -0.43 -15.51 -8.00
C GLY A 55 0.21 -16.81 -7.50
N ALA A 56 0.19 -17.84 -8.33
CA ALA A 56 0.57 -19.20 -7.97
C ALA A 56 2.09 -19.47 -7.83
N PHE A 57 2.93 -18.47 -8.02
CA PHE A 57 4.38 -18.65 -7.94
C PHE A 57 4.95 -18.59 -6.52
N CYS A 58 4.16 -18.24 -5.53
CA CYS A 58 4.56 -18.28 -4.13
C CYS A 58 4.29 -19.66 -3.54
N ASN A 59 5.35 -20.40 -3.20
CA ASN A 59 5.26 -21.69 -2.52
C ASN A 59 5.28 -21.57 -0.99
N SER A 60 5.16 -20.36 -0.43
CA SER A 60 5.08 -20.16 1.02
C SER A 60 3.72 -20.58 1.54
N LEU A 61 3.71 -21.38 2.58
CA LEU A 61 2.51 -21.64 3.37
C LEU A 61 2.25 -20.42 4.25
N HIS A 62 1.09 -19.78 4.08
CA HIS A 62 0.65 -18.65 4.88
C HIS A 62 0.01 -19.14 6.19
N CYS A 63 0.77 -19.88 7.00
CA CYS A 63 0.37 -20.30 8.34
C CYS A 63 1.30 -19.67 9.39
N ASP A 64 0.82 -19.55 10.61
CA ASP A 64 1.53 -18.89 11.70
C ASP A 64 2.81 -19.61 12.14
N GLU A 65 2.95 -20.89 11.77
CA GLU A 65 4.05 -21.75 12.19
C GLU A 65 5.25 -21.72 11.21
N MET A 66 5.10 -21.11 10.04
CA MET A 66 6.14 -21.11 9.01
C MET A 66 6.57 -19.71 8.61
N CYS A 67 7.88 -19.51 8.55
CA CYS A 67 8.43 -18.27 8.05
C CYS A 67 8.02 -18.07 6.58
N HIS A 68 7.39 -16.92 6.32
CA HIS A 68 7.05 -16.53 4.96
C HIS A 68 8.33 -16.18 4.19
N LEU A 69 8.53 -16.74 3.01
CA LEU A 69 9.73 -16.49 2.19
C LEU A 69 9.95 -14.99 1.93
N CYS A 70 8.88 -14.21 1.86
CA CYS A 70 8.96 -12.76 1.70
C CYS A 70 9.44 -12.01 2.96
N LEU A 71 9.51 -12.66 4.11
CA LEU A 71 10.03 -12.11 5.37
C LEU A 71 11.47 -12.54 5.64
N VAL A 72 11.99 -13.52 4.88
CA VAL A 72 13.38 -13.94 5.04
C VAL A 72 14.29 -12.84 4.49
N PRO A 73 15.20 -12.30 5.30
CA PRO A 73 16.17 -11.34 4.81
C PRO A 73 17.08 -12.01 3.77
N TYR A 74 17.36 -11.31 2.69
CA TYR A 74 18.28 -11.78 1.65
C TYR A 74 19.11 -10.60 1.14
N GLU A 75 20.35 -10.91 0.79
CA GLU A 75 21.25 -9.99 0.14
C GLU A 75 21.42 -10.35 -1.33
N LEU A 76 21.37 -9.34 -2.20
CA LEU A 76 21.71 -9.51 -3.60
C LEU A 76 23.23 -9.47 -3.75
N GLY A 77 23.82 -10.62 -4.01
CA GLY A 77 25.25 -10.77 -4.23
C GLY A 77 25.55 -11.49 -5.54
N ARG A 78 26.80 -11.36 -6.04
CA ARG A 78 27.28 -12.21 -7.13
C ARG A 78 27.59 -13.58 -6.54
N ILE A 79 27.04 -14.64 -7.11
CA ILE A 79 27.44 -16.01 -6.79
C ILE A 79 28.86 -16.17 -7.30
N ARG A 80 29.82 -16.30 -6.38
CA ARG A 80 31.15 -16.79 -6.67
C ARG A 80 31.19 -18.28 -6.29
N GLU A 81 31.64 -19.12 -7.20
CA GLU A 81 31.80 -20.54 -6.91
C GLU A 81 32.59 -20.72 -5.61
N GLY A 82 31.99 -21.44 -4.64
CA GLY A 82 32.65 -21.94 -3.46
C GLY A 82 32.64 -21.11 -2.18
N VAL A 83 31.94 -19.97 -2.13
CA VAL A 83 31.85 -19.21 -0.89
C VAL A 83 30.43 -19.31 -0.32
N LEU A 84 30.24 -20.15 0.69
CA LEU A 84 29.12 -20.04 1.62
C LEU A 84 29.32 -18.76 2.40
N ALA A 85 28.34 -17.88 2.41
CA ALA A 85 28.39 -16.67 3.20
C ALA A 85 28.63 -17.03 4.68
N GLU A 86 29.67 -16.42 5.27
CA GLU A 86 29.88 -16.48 6.70
C GLU A 86 28.67 -15.86 7.39
N SER A 87 28.20 -16.49 8.45
CA SER A 87 27.07 -16.08 9.27
C SER A 87 27.18 -14.61 9.67
N VAL A 88 26.13 -13.85 9.37
CA VAL A 88 25.97 -12.50 9.88
C VAL A 88 25.95 -12.56 11.42
N ASP A 89 26.77 -11.74 12.05
CA ASP A 89 26.81 -11.58 13.52
C ASP A 89 25.39 -11.31 14.05
N GLU A 90 24.93 -12.16 14.96
CA GLU A 90 23.62 -12.07 15.62
C GLU A 90 23.54 -10.96 16.69
N ASN A 91 24.51 -10.08 16.76
CA ASN A 91 24.50 -8.95 17.68
C ASN A 91 23.93 -7.70 17.00
N VAL A 92 22.64 -7.75 16.63
CA VAL A 92 21.88 -6.53 16.43
C VAL A 92 21.34 -6.11 17.79
N ASP A 93 21.94 -5.07 18.39
CA ASP A 93 21.35 -4.39 19.54
C ASP A 93 19.89 -4.09 19.19
N GLU A 94 18.95 -4.63 19.97
CA GLU A 94 17.53 -4.32 19.81
C GLU A 94 17.38 -2.80 19.98
N PRO A 95 16.82 -2.09 19.01
CA PRO A 95 16.59 -0.66 19.16
C PRO A 95 15.66 -0.44 20.36
N GLU A 96 15.98 0.54 21.22
CA GLU A 96 15.14 0.99 22.34
C GLU A 96 13.73 1.46 21.88
N ASP A 97 13.50 1.62 20.59
CA ASP A 97 12.21 1.89 19.95
C ASP A 97 11.53 0.55 19.59
N ASP A 98 10.23 0.47 19.77
CA ASP A 98 9.42 -0.73 19.49
C ASP A 98 9.49 -1.20 18.02
N GLY A 99 10.32 -0.55 17.19
CA GLY A 99 10.56 -0.89 15.79
C GLY A 99 9.38 -0.60 14.86
N TYR A 100 8.29 -0.05 15.36
CA TYR A 100 7.13 0.28 14.53
C TYR A 100 7.38 1.49 13.62
N LEU A 101 7.17 1.30 12.33
CA LEU A 101 7.12 2.38 11.35
C LEU A 101 5.92 2.17 10.42
N CYS A 102 5.00 3.12 10.41
CA CYS A 102 3.82 3.05 9.54
C CYS A 102 4.22 2.84 8.07
N GLY A 103 3.67 1.78 7.46
CA GLY A 103 3.96 1.42 6.08
C GLY A 103 5.39 0.95 5.84
N GLN A 104 6.06 0.36 6.84
CA GLN A 104 7.42 -0.15 6.73
C GLN A 104 7.60 -1.16 5.59
N THR A 105 6.60 -1.99 5.36
CA THR A 105 6.61 -3.02 4.32
C THR A 105 5.86 -2.63 3.05
N GLY A 106 5.30 -1.43 3.02
CA GLY A 106 4.60 -0.88 1.87
C GLY A 106 3.58 0.19 2.26
N CYS A 107 3.55 1.30 1.54
CA CYS A 107 2.74 2.47 1.87
C CYS A 107 2.11 3.13 0.64
N GLY A 108 0.79 3.30 0.69
CA GLY A 108 -0.01 4.04 -0.28
C GLY A 108 -0.63 5.32 0.26
N LEU A 109 -0.32 5.72 1.51
CA LEU A 109 -0.99 6.86 2.16
C LEU A 109 -0.87 8.17 1.38
N CYS A 110 0.27 8.44 0.74
CA CYS A 110 0.45 9.65 -0.06
C CYS A 110 -0.44 9.67 -1.31
N ALA A 111 -0.89 8.52 -1.79
CA ALA A 111 -1.67 8.39 -3.02
C ALA A 111 -3.19 8.43 -2.79
N LEU A 112 -3.68 8.51 -1.54
CA LEU A 112 -5.12 8.40 -1.26
C LEU A 112 -5.95 9.47 -2.00
N TYR A 113 -5.41 10.69 -2.15
CA TYR A 113 -6.08 11.73 -2.93
C TYR A 113 -6.25 11.32 -4.40
N GLN A 114 -5.21 10.79 -5.01
CA GLN A 114 -5.25 10.34 -6.41
C GLN A 114 -6.12 9.09 -6.59
N LEU A 115 -6.08 8.14 -5.64
CA LEU A 115 -6.92 6.95 -5.65
C LEU A 115 -8.41 7.31 -5.57
N GLU A 116 -8.78 8.27 -4.72
CA GLU A 116 -10.14 8.82 -4.63
C GLU A 116 -10.57 9.45 -5.96
N LYS A 117 -9.71 10.29 -6.56
CA LYS A 117 -10.00 10.92 -7.87
C LYS A 117 -10.07 9.91 -9.02
N ALA A 118 -9.35 8.80 -8.91
CA ALA A 118 -9.43 7.70 -9.88
C ALA A 118 -10.70 6.85 -9.76
N GLY A 119 -11.46 6.98 -8.66
CA GLY A 119 -12.68 6.23 -8.42
C GLY A 119 -12.50 4.92 -7.64
N VAL A 120 -11.38 4.76 -6.93
CA VAL A 120 -11.18 3.64 -5.99
C VAL A 120 -12.16 3.78 -4.83
N THR A 121 -12.92 2.72 -4.55
CA THR A 121 -13.99 2.71 -3.56
C THR A 121 -13.61 2.04 -2.25
N HIS A 122 -12.57 1.19 -2.27
CA HIS A 122 -12.14 0.40 -1.12
C HIS A 122 -10.62 0.44 -0.97
N LEU A 123 -10.18 0.47 0.28
CA LEU A 123 -8.77 0.44 0.63
C LEU A 123 -8.44 -0.86 1.36
N LYS A 124 -7.34 -1.50 0.95
CA LYS A 124 -6.87 -2.75 1.52
C LYS A 124 -5.68 -2.53 2.42
N LEU A 125 -5.86 -2.87 3.67
CA LEU A 125 -4.79 -2.96 4.66
C LEU A 125 -4.45 -4.44 4.86
N VAL A 126 -3.18 -4.79 4.74
CA VAL A 126 -2.70 -6.16 4.94
C VAL A 126 -2.12 -6.29 6.33
N GLY A 127 -2.54 -7.32 7.06
CA GLY A 127 -2.17 -7.46 8.47
C GLY A 127 -1.85 -8.88 8.92
N ARG A 128 -1.99 -9.85 8.03
CA ARG A 128 -1.62 -11.23 8.38
C ARG A 128 -0.12 -11.33 8.63
N GLY A 129 0.26 -11.81 9.81
CA GLY A 129 1.66 -11.90 10.22
C GLY A 129 2.24 -10.64 10.86
N ASN A 130 1.46 -9.57 11.02
CA ASN A 130 1.86 -8.41 11.81
C ASN A 130 1.43 -8.56 13.28
N TYR A 131 2.16 -7.92 14.18
CA TYR A 131 1.76 -7.81 15.58
C TYR A 131 0.46 -7.02 15.72
N THR A 132 -0.38 -7.40 16.67
CA THR A 132 -1.72 -6.81 16.85
C THR A 132 -1.65 -5.31 17.17
N ASP A 133 -0.71 -4.88 17.97
CA ASP A 133 -0.47 -3.48 18.31
C ASP A 133 -0.02 -2.65 17.10
N TYR A 134 0.81 -3.21 16.22
CA TYR A 134 1.19 -2.58 14.96
C TYR A 134 -0.03 -2.40 14.04
N MET A 135 -0.89 -3.42 13.95
CA MET A 135 -2.13 -3.34 13.19
C MET A 135 -3.09 -2.28 13.74
N GLU A 136 -3.19 -2.17 15.06
CA GLU A 136 -3.99 -1.11 15.70
C GLU A 136 -3.47 0.28 15.34
N ARG A 137 -2.15 0.48 15.37
CA ARG A 137 -1.49 1.74 15.00
C ARG A 137 -1.69 2.06 13.52
N ASP A 138 -1.57 1.07 12.64
CA ASP A 138 -1.81 1.23 11.19
C ASP A 138 -3.25 1.63 10.90
N ILE A 139 -4.24 1.02 11.57
CA ILE A 139 -5.65 1.39 11.44
C ILE A 139 -5.89 2.83 11.91
N LYS A 140 -5.30 3.23 13.04
CA LYS A 140 -5.38 4.61 13.54
C LYS A 140 -4.78 5.61 12.54
N ASN A 141 -3.61 5.29 12.00
CA ASN A 141 -2.93 6.13 11.01
C ASN A 141 -3.73 6.23 9.71
N LEU A 142 -4.29 5.12 9.21
CA LEU A 142 -5.14 5.14 8.04
C LEU A 142 -6.41 5.96 8.26
N ARG A 143 -7.08 5.82 9.40
CA ARG A 143 -8.25 6.64 9.76
C ARG A 143 -7.90 8.12 9.77
N LYS A 144 -6.76 8.47 10.38
CA LYS A 144 -6.28 9.86 10.41
C LYS A 144 -6.02 10.41 9.01
N ALA A 145 -5.38 9.61 8.15
CA ALA A 145 -5.17 9.99 6.75
C ALA A 145 -6.48 10.23 6.00
N LEU A 146 -7.51 9.40 6.24
CA LEU A 146 -8.83 9.56 5.64
C LEU A 146 -9.59 10.79 6.15
N GLU A 147 -9.46 11.15 7.44
CA GLU A 147 -10.00 12.39 7.99
C GLU A 147 -9.40 13.61 7.29
N ILE A 148 -8.08 13.64 7.15
CA ILE A 148 -7.36 14.72 6.45
C ILE A 148 -7.77 14.78 4.97
N LEU A 149 -7.91 13.62 4.31
CA LEU A 149 -8.38 13.56 2.93
C LEU A 149 -9.79 14.17 2.80
N LYS A 150 -10.70 13.79 3.69
CA LYS A 150 -12.06 14.31 3.71
C LYS A 150 -12.07 15.83 3.85
N ASP A 151 -11.30 16.38 4.78
CA ASP A 151 -11.20 17.83 4.99
C ASP A 151 -10.73 18.55 3.72
N VAL A 152 -9.73 17.99 3.03
CA VAL A 152 -9.22 18.57 1.78
C VAL A 152 -10.26 18.50 0.66
N LEU A 153 -10.99 17.38 0.53
CA LEU A 153 -12.06 17.22 -0.45
C LEU A 153 -13.24 18.17 -0.18
N ASP A 154 -13.57 18.41 1.09
CA ASP A 154 -14.61 19.37 1.47
C ASP A 154 -14.18 20.81 1.18
N MET A 155 -12.90 21.14 1.36
CA MET A 155 -12.33 22.43 0.91
C MET A 155 -12.41 22.63 -0.61
N GLU A 156 -12.21 21.54 -1.39
CA GLU A 156 -12.41 21.61 -2.85
C GLU A 156 -13.87 21.88 -3.21
N LYS A 157 -14.80 21.13 -2.61
CA LYS A 157 -16.25 21.28 -2.86
C LYS A 157 -16.77 22.68 -2.54
N THR A 158 -16.21 23.30 -1.50
CA THR A 158 -16.57 24.66 -1.07
C THR A 158 -15.82 25.76 -1.84
N GLY A 159 -14.92 25.40 -2.75
CA GLY A 159 -14.12 26.36 -3.52
C GLY A 159 -12.97 27.02 -2.76
N ASN A 160 -12.70 26.60 -1.52
CA ASN A 160 -11.64 27.15 -0.67
C ASN A 160 -10.23 26.75 -1.17
N ILE A 161 -10.14 25.68 -1.95
CA ILE A 161 -8.92 25.24 -2.60
C ILE A 161 -9.25 24.70 -4.00
N PRO A 162 -8.45 25.00 -5.04
CA PRO A 162 -8.66 24.41 -6.35
C PRO A 162 -8.35 22.91 -6.33
N ALA A 163 -9.19 22.11 -7.02
CA ALA A 163 -8.95 20.70 -7.24
C ALA A 163 -7.61 20.45 -7.98
N GLY A 164 -7.09 19.25 -7.80
CA GLY A 164 -5.87 18.82 -8.47
C GLY A 164 -4.59 19.05 -7.65
N PRO A 165 -3.45 19.45 -8.28
CA PRO A 165 -2.13 19.39 -7.65
C PRO A 165 -1.96 20.22 -6.37
N LYS A 166 -2.76 21.28 -6.17
CA LYS A 166 -2.70 22.09 -4.94
C LYS A 166 -3.36 21.35 -3.76
N ALA A 167 -4.54 20.77 -3.99
CA ALA A 167 -5.24 19.99 -2.99
C ALA A 167 -4.44 18.73 -2.62
N GLU A 168 -3.91 18.04 -3.60
CA GLU A 168 -3.05 16.87 -3.39
C GLU A 168 -1.84 17.21 -2.52
N ARG A 169 -1.08 18.26 -2.86
CA ARG A 169 0.07 18.69 -2.05
C ARG A 169 -0.32 19.07 -0.64
N ARG A 170 -1.47 19.73 -0.45
CA ARG A 170 -1.98 20.05 0.87
C ARG A 170 -2.26 18.78 1.67
N TYR A 171 -2.96 17.82 1.07
CA TYR A 171 -3.23 16.53 1.67
C TYR A 171 -1.92 15.83 2.11
N ILE A 172 -0.98 15.65 1.17
CA ILE A 172 0.29 14.96 1.44
C ILE A 172 1.07 15.65 2.56
N SER A 173 1.19 16.97 2.54
CA SER A 173 1.95 17.73 3.54
C SER A 173 1.34 17.61 4.93
N GLN A 174 0.02 17.73 5.03
CA GLN A 174 -0.68 17.60 6.31
C GLN A 174 -0.61 16.19 6.84
N MET A 175 -0.91 15.20 6.00
CA MET A 175 -0.85 13.78 6.36
C MET A 175 0.56 13.38 6.86
N LYS A 176 1.60 13.76 6.13
CA LYS A 176 2.97 13.44 6.54
C LYS A 176 3.33 14.05 7.89
N ARG A 177 2.95 15.29 8.14
CA ARG A 177 3.22 15.97 9.40
C ARG A 177 2.49 15.31 10.57
N GLU A 178 1.26 14.87 10.37
CA GLU A 178 0.41 14.33 11.44
C GLU A 178 0.68 12.85 11.73
N ILE A 179 1.09 12.07 10.73
CA ILE A 179 1.37 10.64 10.90
C ILE A 179 2.86 10.36 11.16
N PHE A 180 3.75 11.06 10.45
CA PHE A 180 5.20 10.82 10.54
C PHE A 180 5.95 11.91 11.32
N GLY A 181 5.21 12.78 12.01
CA GLY A 181 5.75 13.86 12.83
C GLY A 181 6.26 15.05 12.00
N PRO A 182 6.79 16.09 12.70
CA PRO A 182 7.17 17.37 12.06
C PRO A 182 8.21 17.23 10.95
N ALA A 183 9.13 16.27 11.08
CA ALA A 183 10.15 15.99 10.06
C ALA A 183 9.58 15.26 8.84
N GLY A 184 8.37 14.69 8.91
CA GLY A 184 7.72 13.95 7.83
C GLY A 184 8.49 12.72 7.35
N LYS A 185 9.33 12.14 8.21
CA LYS A 185 10.19 11.00 7.87
C LYS A 185 9.36 9.72 7.80
N CYS A 186 9.16 9.21 6.58
CA CYS A 186 8.40 7.97 6.33
C CYS A 186 9.31 6.83 5.86
N SER A 187 8.75 5.62 5.74
CA SER A 187 9.45 4.41 5.29
C SER A 187 10.05 4.52 3.88
N GLY A 188 9.50 5.37 3.02
CA GLY A 188 9.88 5.46 1.61
C GLY A 188 9.39 4.29 0.75
N MET A 189 8.71 3.30 1.31
CA MET A 189 8.21 2.09 0.63
C MET A 189 6.90 2.35 -0.10
N CYS A 190 6.89 3.35 -0.99
CA CYS A 190 5.68 3.80 -1.69
C CYS A 190 5.23 2.79 -2.77
N TYR A 191 3.91 2.48 -2.81
CA TYR A 191 3.32 1.64 -3.85
C TYR A 191 3.17 2.38 -5.18
N TYR A 192 2.65 3.58 -5.12
CA TYR A 192 2.24 4.37 -6.28
C TYR A 192 3.22 5.52 -6.46
N ARG A 193 4.15 5.37 -7.39
CA ARG A 193 5.18 6.37 -7.76
C ARG A 193 5.05 6.70 -9.23
#